data_13e542e39c3c456199b6ff5aa9e07d50
#
_entry.id   13e542e39c3c456199b6ff5aa9e07d50
#
_cell.length_a   1.000
_cell.length_b   1.000
_cell.length_c   1.000
_cell.angle_alpha   90.00
_cell.angle_beta   90.00
_cell.angle_gamma   90.00
#
_symmetry.space_group_name_H-M   'P 1'
#
loop_
_entity.id
_entity.type
_entity.pdbx_description
1 polymer ?
#
loop_
_entity_poly.entity_id
_entity_poly.type
_entity_poly.pdbx_seq_one_letter_code
_entity_poly.pdbx_strand_id
1 'polypeptide(L)'
;MLALHVAAGPDAGKRFLLPDTEPQLIGRSTEALGSTDPSVSRRHAELTPSAGRWHLRDLHSTHGTWLNGQRIEARAELRAGDVIRCGATEFQVQAVDSTPPAPAADADPERLQAIGETVATISHSVKNILQGLRSGADAVELALRRGDLEMARDGWPIVARNLDRVSWLVMNMLAYSKDRPLEIEETDLGAVVREACELMRSTAERRRVTLDAQVAADMPPAPIDANAVHQVLLNLLANAVEAAPDRGGRVVVQCAFDAAKGVFRIEVSDNGPGVPAAHRARLFEAFASTKGQRGTGLGLAVARALVERHGGTLGHSDASPHGTVMTAEFPADQGDPDAERTRGPMPSSAPSTKWEPPVP
;
A
#
# COMPACT_ATOMS: atom_id res chain seq x y z
N MET A 1 -12.83 -20.26 -12.33
CA MET A 1 -11.47 -19.78 -12.03
C MET A 1 -10.61 -20.96 -11.59
N LEU A 2 -9.34 -21.06 -11.97
CA LEU A 2 -8.43 -22.10 -11.51
C LEU A 2 -7.36 -21.51 -10.57
N ALA A 3 -6.77 -22.33 -9.72
CA ALA A 3 -5.59 -22.02 -8.94
C ALA A 3 -4.55 -23.13 -9.08
N LEU A 4 -3.28 -22.77 -8.96
CA LEU A 4 -2.18 -23.71 -8.84
C LEU A 4 -1.75 -23.78 -7.38
N HIS A 5 -1.73 -24.97 -6.81
CA HIS A 5 -1.18 -25.24 -5.50
C HIS A 5 0.15 -25.99 -5.67
N VAL A 6 1.24 -25.49 -5.10
CA VAL A 6 2.53 -26.19 -5.14
C VAL A 6 2.48 -27.36 -4.18
N ALA A 7 2.33 -28.57 -4.74
CA ALA A 7 2.20 -29.81 -3.97
C ALA A 7 3.56 -30.39 -3.55
N ALA A 8 4.62 -30.17 -4.35
CA ALA A 8 5.98 -30.63 -4.06
C ALA A 8 7.02 -29.66 -4.63
N GLY A 9 8.22 -29.66 -4.04
CA GLY A 9 9.34 -28.78 -4.43
C GLY A 9 9.70 -27.78 -3.36
N PRO A 10 10.71 -26.91 -3.61
CA PRO A 10 11.17 -25.92 -2.62
C PRO A 10 10.10 -24.92 -2.18
N ASP A 11 9.12 -24.68 -3.02
CA ASP A 11 8.03 -23.73 -2.78
C ASP A 11 6.71 -24.41 -2.36
N ALA A 12 6.76 -25.65 -1.85
CA ALA A 12 5.57 -26.42 -1.43
C ALA A 12 4.70 -25.63 -0.45
N GLY A 13 3.38 -25.66 -0.66
CA GLY A 13 2.38 -24.93 0.11
C GLY A 13 1.98 -23.56 -0.50
N LYS A 14 2.76 -23.01 -1.43
CA LYS A 14 2.36 -21.79 -2.14
C LYS A 14 1.13 -22.05 -3.00
N ARG A 15 0.29 -21.03 -3.13
CA ARG A 15 -0.91 -21.05 -3.98
C ARG A 15 -0.94 -19.82 -4.87
N PHE A 16 -1.21 -20.04 -6.17
CA PHE A 16 -1.33 -19.00 -7.18
C PHE A 16 -2.71 -19.05 -7.81
N LEU A 17 -3.44 -17.93 -7.77
CA LEU A 17 -4.70 -17.79 -8.48
C LEU A 17 -4.41 -17.49 -9.96
N LEU A 18 -5.15 -18.12 -10.86
CA LEU A 18 -5.06 -17.87 -12.30
C LEU A 18 -6.19 -16.93 -12.72
N PRO A 19 -5.91 -15.65 -13.01
CA PRO A 19 -6.92 -14.71 -13.51
C PRO A 19 -7.34 -15.09 -14.93
N ASP A 20 -8.65 -15.21 -15.17
CA ASP A 20 -9.20 -15.69 -16.46
C ASP A 20 -8.99 -14.71 -17.63
N THR A 21 -8.30 -13.59 -17.42
CA THR A 21 -8.12 -12.50 -18.39
C THR A 21 -6.72 -12.43 -18.99
N GLU A 22 -5.70 -12.98 -18.31
CA GLU A 22 -4.29 -12.75 -18.68
C GLU A 22 -3.49 -14.05 -18.67
N PRO A 23 -2.55 -14.24 -19.66
CA PRO A 23 -1.60 -15.32 -19.61
C PRO A 23 -0.73 -15.26 -18.36
N GLN A 24 -0.37 -16.42 -17.82
CA GLN A 24 0.52 -16.55 -16.67
C GLN A 24 1.77 -17.36 -17.06
N LEU A 25 2.91 -16.99 -16.49
CA LEU A 25 4.17 -17.66 -16.75
C LEU A 25 4.59 -18.50 -15.54
N ILE A 26 4.96 -19.76 -15.74
CA ILE A 26 5.66 -20.57 -14.72
C ILE A 26 7.15 -20.45 -14.98
N GLY A 27 7.93 -20.08 -13.95
CA GLY A 27 9.36 -19.92 -14.09
C GLY A 27 10.04 -19.30 -12.89
N ARG A 28 11.36 -19.09 -12.98
CA ARG A 28 12.18 -18.42 -11.96
C ARG A 28 12.37 -16.91 -12.19
N SER A 29 11.76 -16.34 -13.24
CA SER A 29 11.84 -14.90 -13.47
C SER A 29 10.90 -14.13 -12.54
N THR A 30 11.16 -12.86 -12.33
CA THR A 30 10.31 -11.95 -11.54
C THR A 30 8.93 -11.71 -12.16
N GLU A 31 8.78 -12.00 -13.46
CA GLU A 31 7.51 -11.90 -14.21
C GLU A 31 6.68 -13.19 -14.16
N ALA A 32 7.22 -14.26 -13.55
CA ALA A 32 6.59 -15.56 -13.47
C ALA A 32 5.90 -15.78 -12.12
N LEU A 33 5.01 -16.79 -12.06
CA LEU A 33 4.59 -17.40 -10.81
C LEU A 33 5.85 -17.97 -10.15
N GLY A 34 6.44 -17.17 -9.22
CA GLY A 34 7.82 -17.29 -8.77
C GLY A 34 8.14 -18.65 -8.17
N SER A 35 9.07 -19.40 -8.78
CA SER A 35 9.65 -20.63 -8.23
C SER A 35 11.10 -20.40 -7.83
N THR A 36 11.49 -20.92 -6.66
CA THR A 36 12.89 -20.93 -6.19
C THR A 36 13.63 -22.20 -6.62
N ASP A 37 12.97 -23.16 -7.28
CA ASP A 37 13.53 -24.43 -7.75
C ASP A 37 14.58 -24.20 -8.87
N PRO A 38 15.86 -24.53 -8.66
CA PRO A 38 16.91 -24.35 -9.66
C PRO A 38 16.70 -25.19 -10.93
N SER A 39 15.92 -26.25 -10.89
CA SER A 39 15.58 -27.10 -12.03
C SER A 39 14.48 -26.51 -12.91
N VAL A 40 13.77 -25.49 -12.46
CA VAL A 40 12.78 -24.74 -13.24
C VAL A 40 13.49 -23.65 -14.05
N SER A 41 13.25 -23.58 -15.35
CA SER A 41 13.82 -22.55 -16.23
C SER A 41 13.29 -21.15 -15.86
N ARG A 42 14.01 -20.06 -16.22
CA ARG A 42 13.56 -18.69 -15.98
C ARG A 42 12.17 -18.43 -16.58
N ARG A 43 11.94 -18.91 -17.80
CA ARG A 43 10.63 -19.00 -18.47
C ARG A 43 10.44 -20.46 -18.83
N HIS A 44 9.63 -21.20 -18.06
CA HIS A 44 9.51 -22.65 -18.19
C HIS A 44 8.29 -23.05 -18.99
N ALA A 45 7.13 -22.61 -18.58
CA ALA A 45 5.87 -22.89 -19.24
C ALA A 45 4.94 -21.68 -19.20
N GLU A 46 4.02 -21.60 -20.14
CA GLU A 46 3.01 -20.56 -20.26
C GLU A 46 1.63 -21.15 -20.06
N LEU A 47 0.84 -20.48 -19.27
CA LEU A 47 -0.58 -20.75 -19.04
C LEU A 47 -1.38 -19.66 -19.75
N THR A 48 -2.25 -20.04 -20.69
CA THR A 48 -3.03 -19.09 -21.48
C THR A 48 -4.52 -19.36 -21.35
N PRO A 49 -5.34 -18.38 -20.90
CA PRO A 49 -6.79 -18.51 -20.92
C PRO A 49 -7.31 -18.37 -22.36
N SER A 50 -8.28 -19.22 -22.74
CA SER A 50 -8.92 -19.15 -24.06
C SER A 50 -10.32 -19.75 -23.96
N ALA A 51 -11.34 -18.98 -24.31
CA ALA A 51 -12.75 -19.40 -24.32
C ALA A 51 -13.20 -20.09 -22.99
N GLY A 52 -12.79 -19.53 -21.84
CA GLY A 52 -13.13 -20.05 -20.51
C GLY A 52 -12.36 -21.31 -20.09
N ARG A 53 -11.34 -21.70 -20.85
CA ARG A 53 -10.46 -22.84 -20.55
C ARG A 53 -9.02 -22.38 -20.46
N TRP A 54 -8.23 -23.07 -19.64
CA TRP A 54 -6.81 -22.83 -19.51
C TRP A 54 -5.99 -23.82 -20.34
N HIS A 55 -4.93 -23.34 -20.93
CA HIS A 55 -4.02 -24.16 -21.73
C HIS A 55 -2.60 -23.97 -21.25
N LEU A 56 -1.85 -25.08 -21.18
CA LEU A 56 -0.46 -25.14 -20.80
C LEU A 56 0.40 -25.36 -22.03
N ARG A 57 1.52 -24.63 -22.15
CA ARG A 57 2.52 -24.79 -23.20
C ARG A 57 3.92 -24.72 -22.62
N ASP A 58 4.78 -25.65 -22.95
CA ASP A 58 6.21 -25.59 -22.64
C ASP A 58 6.91 -24.50 -23.46
N LEU A 59 7.78 -23.73 -22.84
CA LEU A 59 8.56 -22.66 -23.49
C LEU A 59 9.99 -23.09 -23.78
N HIS A 60 10.20 -24.30 -24.29
CA HIS A 60 11.51 -24.92 -24.52
C HIS A 60 12.33 -25.00 -23.23
N SER A 61 11.70 -25.44 -22.17
CA SER A 61 12.34 -25.57 -20.88
C SER A 61 13.41 -26.66 -20.86
N THR A 62 14.42 -26.53 -19.99
CA THR A 62 15.55 -27.47 -19.91
C THR A 62 15.11 -28.89 -19.57
N HIS A 63 14.13 -29.03 -18.66
CA HIS A 63 13.69 -30.35 -18.16
C HIS A 63 12.32 -30.77 -18.71
N GLY A 64 11.71 -29.92 -19.56
CA GLY A 64 10.37 -30.14 -20.09
C GLY A 64 9.26 -29.95 -19.08
N THR A 65 8.06 -29.75 -19.58
CA THR A 65 6.83 -29.63 -18.80
C THR A 65 6.03 -30.92 -18.91
N TRP A 66 5.50 -31.41 -17.80
CA TRP A 66 4.74 -32.66 -17.72
C TRP A 66 3.34 -32.38 -17.21
N LEU A 67 2.35 -33.01 -17.80
CA LEU A 67 0.95 -32.95 -17.36
C LEU A 67 0.48 -34.37 -17.04
N ASN A 68 0.07 -34.62 -15.81
CA ASN A 68 -0.37 -35.93 -15.33
C ASN A 68 0.63 -37.06 -15.64
N GLY A 69 1.93 -36.77 -15.48
CA GLY A 69 3.02 -37.71 -15.74
C GLY A 69 3.39 -37.89 -17.25
N GLN A 70 2.72 -37.22 -18.17
CA GLN A 70 3.07 -37.23 -19.59
C GLN A 70 3.74 -35.93 -19.99
N ARG A 71 4.85 -35.99 -20.72
CA ARG A 71 5.53 -34.80 -21.23
C ARG A 71 4.69 -34.16 -22.32
N ILE A 72 4.47 -32.85 -22.23
CA ILE A 72 3.74 -32.10 -23.25
C ILE A 72 4.69 -31.67 -24.37
N GLU A 73 4.31 -31.94 -25.61
CA GLU A 73 5.03 -31.51 -26.83
C GLU A 73 4.33 -30.36 -27.54
N ALA A 74 3.05 -30.19 -27.24
CA ALA A 74 2.19 -29.16 -27.81
C ALA A 74 1.37 -28.47 -26.67
N ARG A 75 0.47 -27.60 -27.07
CA ARG A 75 -0.47 -26.96 -26.13
C ARG A 75 -1.45 -28.01 -25.58
N ALA A 76 -1.56 -28.10 -24.27
CA ALA A 76 -2.45 -29.00 -23.54
C ALA A 76 -3.53 -28.24 -22.80
N GLU A 77 -4.78 -28.71 -22.80
CA GLU A 77 -5.87 -28.17 -22.00
C GLU A 77 -5.70 -28.58 -20.55
N LEU A 78 -5.91 -27.65 -19.61
CA LEU A 78 -5.86 -27.89 -18.17
C LEU A 78 -7.25 -28.02 -17.57
N ARG A 79 -7.39 -28.94 -16.64
CA ARG A 79 -8.61 -29.19 -15.87
C ARG A 79 -8.29 -29.22 -14.38
N ALA A 80 -9.30 -28.93 -13.58
CA ALA A 80 -9.18 -29.13 -12.14
C ALA A 80 -8.85 -30.59 -11.81
N GLY A 81 -7.92 -30.81 -10.92
CA GLY A 81 -7.37 -32.12 -10.59
C GLY A 81 -6.08 -32.49 -11.33
N ASP A 82 -5.73 -31.77 -12.40
CA ASP A 82 -4.48 -32.02 -13.12
C ASP A 82 -3.26 -31.70 -12.28
N VAL A 83 -2.17 -32.43 -12.57
CA VAL A 83 -0.84 -32.20 -11.95
C VAL A 83 0.14 -31.76 -13.02
N ILE A 84 0.71 -30.56 -12.87
CA ILE A 84 1.76 -30.02 -13.72
C ILE A 84 3.10 -30.21 -13.01
N ARG A 85 4.09 -30.81 -13.67
CA ARG A 85 5.47 -30.90 -13.15
C ARG A 85 6.43 -30.11 -14.04
N CYS A 86 7.17 -29.21 -13.40
CA CYS A 86 8.22 -28.41 -13.99
C CYS A 86 9.50 -28.59 -13.16
N GLY A 87 10.49 -29.30 -13.70
CA GLY A 87 11.67 -29.66 -12.91
C GLY A 87 11.31 -30.59 -11.73
N ALA A 88 11.72 -30.21 -10.50
CA ALA A 88 11.37 -30.89 -9.27
C ALA A 88 10.09 -30.35 -8.62
N THR A 89 9.50 -29.28 -9.14
CA THR A 89 8.29 -28.64 -8.62
C THR A 89 7.04 -29.26 -9.25
N GLU A 90 6.06 -29.62 -8.40
CA GLU A 90 4.74 -30.10 -8.83
C GLU A 90 3.66 -29.12 -8.41
N PHE A 91 2.80 -28.78 -9.36
CA PHE A 91 1.64 -27.92 -9.18
C PHE A 91 0.36 -28.73 -9.36
N GLN A 92 -0.51 -28.72 -8.38
CA GLN A 92 -1.86 -29.27 -8.49
C GLN A 92 -2.82 -28.19 -8.96
N VAL A 93 -3.54 -28.44 -10.04
CA VAL A 93 -4.59 -27.57 -10.57
C VAL A 93 -5.86 -27.76 -9.75
N GLN A 94 -6.32 -26.72 -9.10
CA GLN A 94 -7.55 -26.76 -8.30
C GLN A 94 -8.64 -25.90 -8.93
N ALA A 95 -9.89 -26.40 -8.95
CA ALA A 95 -11.01 -25.53 -9.21
C ALA A 95 -11.16 -24.57 -8.03
N VAL A 96 -11.22 -23.30 -8.33
CA VAL A 96 -11.74 -22.32 -7.39
C VAL A 96 -13.20 -22.16 -7.79
N ASP A 97 -14.11 -22.74 -7.00
CA ASP A 97 -15.52 -22.51 -7.21
C ASP A 97 -15.76 -21.01 -7.24
N SER A 98 -16.42 -20.54 -8.29
CA SER A 98 -16.87 -19.15 -8.42
C SER A 98 -18.02 -18.84 -7.46
N THR A 99 -18.43 -19.81 -6.69
CA THR A 99 -19.25 -19.58 -5.52
C THR A 99 -18.32 -18.87 -4.52
N PRO A 100 -18.57 -17.62 -4.16
CA PRO A 100 -17.86 -17.02 -3.03
C PRO A 100 -17.98 -18.02 -1.89
N PRO A 101 -16.91 -18.31 -1.14
CA PRO A 101 -16.99 -19.19 0.02
C PRO A 101 -18.21 -18.69 0.81
N ALA A 102 -19.11 -19.63 1.14
CA ALA A 102 -20.23 -19.28 1.99
C ALA A 102 -19.64 -18.46 3.13
N PRO A 103 -20.10 -17.25 3.41
CA PRO A 103 -19.45 -16.39 4.37
C PRO A 103 -19.28 -17.22 5.63
N ALA A 104 -18.03 -17.35 6.10
CA ALA A 104 -17.79 -17.82 7.43
C ALA A 104 -18.78 -17.02 8.28
N ALA A 105 -19.56 -17.66 9.13
CA ALA A 105 -20.73 -17.10 9.80
C ALA A 105 -20.48 -15.77 10.56
N ASP A 106 -19.24 -15.26 10.51
CA ASP A 106 -18.78 -14.00 11.09
C ASP A 106 -18.24 -12.99 10.07
N ALA A 107 -18.42 -13.19 8.75
CA ALA A 107 -18.04 -12.18 7.77
C ALA A 107 -19.13 -11.11 7.72
N ASP A 108 -18.90 -10.02 8.41
CA ASP A 108 -19.72 -8.82 8.43
C ASP A 108 -20.07 -8.40 7.00
N PRO A 109 -21.33 -8.45 6.55
CA PRO A 109 -21.74 -8.07 5.20
C PRO A 109 -21.34 -6.63 4.87
N GLU A 110 -21.22 -5.76 5.86
CA GLU A 110 -20.73 -4.39 5.71
C GLU A 110 -19.26 -4.37 5.27
N ARG A 111 -18.46 -5.33 5.72
CA ARG A 111 -17.04 -5.44 5.34
C ARG A 111 -16.85 -5.90 3.89
N LEU A 112 -17.70 -6.83 3.41
CA LEU A 112 -17.67 -7.27 2.01
C LEU A 112 -18.14 -6.18 1.05
N GLN A 113 -19.15 -5.41 1.45
CA GLN A 113 -19.62 -4.24 0.70
C GLN A 113 -18.54 -3.16 0.64
N ALA A 114 -17.87 -2.88 1.75
CA ALA A 114 -16.76 -1.92 1.82
C ALA A 114 -15.59 -2.31 0.91
N ILE A 115 -15.26 -3.61 0.83
CA ILE A 115 -14.23 -4.12 -0.11
C ILE A 115 -14.67 -3.93 -1.55
N GLY A 116 -15.94 -4.22 -1.88
CA GLY A 116 -16.50 -4.03 -3.22
C GLY A 116 -16.47 -2.58 -3.68
N GLU A 117 -16.89 -1.65 -2.82
CA GLU A 117 -16.84 -0.19 -3.06
C GLU A 117 -15.39 0.30 -3.22
N THR A 118 -14.47 -0.25 -2.44
CA THR A 118 -13.03 0.00 -2.50
C THR A 118 -12.46 -0.34 -3.87
N VAL A 119 -12.70 -1.58 -4.34
CA VAL A 119 -12.22 -2.07 -5.65
C VAL A 119 -12.81 -1.25 -6.79
N ALA A 120 -14.09 -0.91 -6.72
CA ALA A 120 -14.74 -0.06 -7.73
C ALA A 120 -14.12 1.34 -7.79
N THR A 121 -13.82 1.95 -6.64
CA THR A 121 -13.22 3.27 -6.53
C THR A 121 -11.77 3.28 -7.06
N ILE A 122 -10.99 2.26 -6.73
CA ILE A 122 -9.62 2.08 -7.28
C ILE A 122 -9.67 1.94 -8.80
N SER A 123 -10.53 1.06 -9.31
CA SER A 123 -10.68 0.81 -10.74
C SER A 123 -11.07 2.09 -11.50
N HIS A 124 -11.97 2.88 -10.94
CA HIS A 124 -12.36 4.18 -11.51
C HIS A 124 -11.20 5.18 -11.49
N SER A 125 -10.44 5.24 -10.42
CA SER A 125 -9.27 6.13 -10.29
C SER A 125 -8.16 5.75 -11.28
N VAL A 126 -7.83 4.46 -11.39
CA VAL A 126 -6.85 3.94 -12.37
C VAL A 126 -7.29 4.29 -13.79
N LYS A 127 -8.56 4.02 -14.15
CA LYS A 127 -9.10 4.35 -15.48
C LYS A 127 -8.94 5.84 -15.80
N ASN A 128 -9.26 6.72 -14.86
CA ASN A 128 -9.15 8.18 -15.07
C ASN A 128 -7.70 8.62 -15.25
N ILE A 129 -6.76 8.07 -14.48
CA ILE A 129 -5.33 8.37 -14.60
C ILE A 129 -4.81 7.89 -15.96
N LEU A 130 -5.14 6.67 -16.37
CA LEU A 130 -4.75 6.12 -17.68
C LEU A 130 -5.32 6.93 -18.84
N GLN A 131 -6.57 7.38 -18.72
CA GLN A 131 -7.18 8.27 -19.74
C GLN A 131 -6.45 9.61 -19.81
N GLY A 132 -6.10 10.21 -18.66
CA GLY A 132 -5.32 11.43 -18.60
C GLY A 132 -3.92 11.27 -19.20
N LEU A 133 -3.23 10.16 -18.93
CA LEU A 133 -1.94 9.81 -19.53
C LEU A 133 -2.06 9.73 -21.06
N ARG A 134 -3.07 9.00 -21.56
CA ARG A 134 -3.28 8.81 -22.99
C ARG A 134 -3.56 10.15 -23.68
N SER A 135 -4.49 10.96 -23.16
CA SER A 135 -4.79 12.27 -23.72
C SER A 135 -3.59 13.22 -23.74
N GLY A 136 -2.76 13.21 -22.68
CA GLY A 136 -1.53 13.99 -22.63
C GLY A 136 -0.50 13.50 -23.65
N ALA A 137 -0.31 12.19 -23.79
CA ALA A 137 0.60 11.59 -24.75
C ALA A 137 0.16 11.89 -26.20
N ASP A 138 -1.14 11.74 -26.52
CA ASP A 138 -1.70 12.06 -27.83
C ASP A 138 -1.48 13.55 -28.20
N ALA A 139 -1.63 14.47 -27.22
CA ALA A 139 -1.37 15.89 -27.40
C ALA A 139 0.11 16.17 -27.70
N VAL A 140 1.04 15.56 -26.95
CA VAL A 140 2.48 15.69 -27.19
C VAL A 140 2.87 15.11 -28.54
N GLU A 141 2.35 13.93 -28.92
CA GLU A 141 2.62 13.30 -30.20
C GLU A 141 2.14 14.16 -31.37
N LEU A 142 0.93 14.71 -31.27
CA LEU A 142 0.36 15.61 -32.31
C LEU A 142 1.22 16.88 -32.45
N ALA A 143 1.64 17.47 -31.34
CA ALA A 143 2.50 18.64 -31.33
C ALA A 143 3.85 18.38 -32.00
N LEU A 144 4.50 17.25 -31.67
CA LEU A 144 5.77 16.85 -32.30
C LEU A 144 5.63 16.60 -33.81
N ARG A 145 4.53 15.96 -34.26
CA ARG A 145 4.25 15.77 -35.70
C ARG A 145 4.08 17.09 -36.46
N ARG A 146 3.64 18.14 -35.77
CA ARG A 146 3.46 19.50 -36.33
C ARG A 146 4.69 20.38 -36.19
N GLY A 147 5.72 19.95 -35.49
CA GLY A 147 6.88 20.74 -35.16
C GLY A 147 6.60 21.85 -34.13
N ASP A 148 5.47 21.77 -33.41
CA ASP A 148 5.02 22.74 -32.42
C ASP A 148 5.55 22.36 -31.03
N LEU A 149 6.73 22.90 -30.71
CA LEU A 149 7.40 22.61 -29.43
C LEU A 149 6.71 23.30 -28.24
N GLU A 150 5.99 24.40 -28.44
CA GLU A 150 5.24 25.03 -27.34
C GLU A 150 4.06 24.16 -26.94
N MET A 151 3.27 23.69 -27.88
CA MET A 151 2.18 22.77 -27.63
C MET A 151 2.69 21.45 -26.97
N ALA A 152 3.86 20.95 -27.37
CA ALA A 152 4.46 19.77 -26.74
C ALA A 152 4.85 20.04 -25.28
N ARG A 153 5.39 21.23 -25.00
CA ARG A 153 5.70 21.67 -23.62
C ARG A 153 4.46 21.77 -22.74
N ASP A 154 3.33 22.19 -23.29
CA ASP A 154 2.07 22.29 -22.54
C ASP A 154 1.44 20.91 -22.30
N GLY A 155 1.61 19.97 -23.21
CA GLY A 155 1.11 18.60 -23.10
C GLY A 155 1.89 17.74 -22.10
N TRP A 156 3.22 17.91 -22.02
CA TRP A 156 4.08 17.11 -21.16
C TRP A 156 3.73 17.14 -19.67
N PRO A 157 3.39 18.29 -19.05
CA PRO A 157 2.97 18.33 -17.66
C PRO A 157 1.70 17.51 -17.36
N ILE A 158 0.85 17.25 -18.36
CA ILE A 158 -0.32 16.38 -18.19
C ILE A 158 0.13 14.95 -18.03
N VAL A 159 1.07 14.48 -18.85
CA VAL A 159 1.64 13.13 -18.77
C VAL A 159 2.37 12.95 -17.44
N ALA A 160 3.27 13.89 -17.10
CA ALA A 160 4.08 13.82 -15.88
C ALA A 160 3.19 13.75 -14.62
N ARG A 161 2.16 14.63 -14.49
CA ARG A 161 1.25 14.60 -13.35
C ARG A 161 0.47 13.30 -13.21
N ASN A 162 0.07 12.67 -14.32
CA ASN A 162 -0.66 11.41 -14.26
C ASN A 162 0.29 10.24 -13.94
N LEU A 163 1.55 10.30 -14.39
CA LEU A 163 2.58 9.33 -13.99
C LEU A 163 2.87 9.40 -12.49
N ASP A 164 3.03 10.62 -11.94
CA ASP A 164 3.19 10.84 -10.50
C ASP A 164 1.99 10.24 -9.71
N ARG A 165 0.76 10.41 -10.24
CA ARG A 165 -0.45 9.84 -9.61
C ARG A 165 -0.47 8.31 -9.63
N VAL A 166 -0.04 7.66 -10.73
CA VAL A 166 0.08 6.19 -10.78
C VAL A 166 1.10 5.72 -9.76
N SER A 167 2.29 6.32 -9.76
CA SER A 167 3.36 5.97 -8.82
C SER A 167 2.89 6.11 -7.37
N TRP A 168 2.24 7.22 -7.04
CA TRP A 168 1.67 7.47 -5.71
C TRP A 168 0.59 6.45 -5.34
N LEU A 169 -0.33 6.10 -6.27
CA LEU A 169 -1.37 5.10 -6.03
C LEU A 169 -0.75 3.72 -5.75
N VAL A 170 0.21 3.29 -6.57
CA VAL A 170 0.91 2.00 -6.39
C VAL A 170 1.63 1.95 -5.04
N MET A 171 2.38 3.00 -4.68
CA MET A 171 3.09 3.07 -3.40
C MET A 171 2.13 3.00 -2.21
N ASN A 172 0.99 3.70 -2.27
CA ASN A 172 -0.01 3.62 -1.21
C ASN A 172 -0.70 2.25 -1.13
N MET A 173 -0.95 1.58 -2.27
CA MET A 173 -1.49 0.22 -2.27
C MET A 173 -0.51 -0.79 -1.66
N LEU A 174 0.77 -0.70 -2.00
CA LEU A 174 1.83 -1.54 -1.41
C LEU A 174 1.97 -1.29 0.11
N ALA A 175 1.92 -0.03 0.53
CA ALA A 175 1.98 0.33 1.94
C ALA A 175 0.73 -0.11 2.74
N TYR A 176 -0.43 -0.14 2.09
CA TYR A 176 -1.68 -0.64 2.67
C TYR A 176 -1.75 -2.17 2.78
N SER A 177 -0.99 -2.88 1.94
CA SER A 177 -0.84 -4.34 2.03
C SER A 177 -0.09 -4.69 3.32
N LYS A 178 -0.73 -5.47 4.20
CA LYS A 178 -0.20 -5.84 5.52
C LYS A 178 1.00 -6.80 5.49
N ASP A 179 1.45 -7.22 4.31
CA ASP A 179 2.35 -8.38 4.16
C ASP A 179 3.85 -8.04 4.34
N ARG A 180 4.23 -6.74 4.38
CA ARG A 180 5.64 -6.39 4.63
C ARG A 180 5.83 -6.05 6.12
N PRO A 181 6.67 -6.79 6.87
CA PRO A 181 7.05 -6.41 8.24
C PRO A 181 7.76 -5.04 8.21
N LEU A 182 7.61 -4.25 9.29
CA LEU A 182 8.39 -3.02 9.43
C LEU A 182 9.86 -3.35 9.70
N GLU A 183 10.75 -2.62 9.08
CA GLU A 183 12.19 -2.67 9.31
C GLU A 183 12.54 -1.57 10.34
N ILE A 184 12.33 -1.86 11.63
CA ILE A 184 12.56 -0.90 12.71
C ILE A 184 14.06 -0.80 13.01
N GLU A 185 14.62 0.41 12.88
CA GLU A 185 16.02 0.72 13.15
C GLU A 185 16.12 2.06 13.88
N GLU A 186 17.18 2.24 14.68
CA GLU A 186 17.53 3.51 15.31
C GLU A 186 17.86 4.56 14.25
N THR A 187 16.97 5.52 14.04
CA THR A 187 16.98 6.43 12.90
C THR A 187 16.96 7.91 13.34
N ASP A 188 17.71 8.78 12.65
CA ASP A 188 17.54 10.24 12.76
C ASP A 188 16.21 10.67 12.12
N LEU A 189 15.17 10.76 12.94
CA LEU A 189 13.84 11.19 12.50
C LEU A 189 13.88 12.60 11.88
N GLY A 190 14.73 13.47 12.38
CA GLY A 190 14.90 14.83 11.83
C GLY A 190 15.45 14.81 10.41
N ALA A 191 16.35 13.88 10.09
CA ALA A 191 16.84 13.68 8.72
C ALA A 191 15.71 13.24 7.78
N VAL A 192 14.88 12.28 8.21
CA VAL A 192 13.73 11.80 7.43
C VAL A 192 12.73 12.94 7.15
N VAL A 193 12.47 13.80 8.15
CA VAL A 193 11.59 14.98 7.99
C VAL A 193 12.17 15.96 6.97
N ARG A 194 13.46 16.27 7.06
CA ARG A 194 14.12 17.20 6.15
C ARG A 194 14.12 16.68 4.71
N GLU A 195 14.38 15.40 4.51
CA GLU A 195 14.35 14.74 3.20
C GLU A 195 12.95 14.80 2.56
N ALA A 196 11.91 14.44 3.32
CA ALA A 196 10.53 14.52 2.85
C ALA A 196 10.12 15.96 2.46
N CYS A 197 10.52 16.96 3.25
CA CYS A 197 10.28 18.37 2.94
C CYS A 197 11.02 18.80 1.66
N GLU A 198 12.26 18.35 1.46
CA GLU A 198 13.03 18.68 0.27
C GLU A 198 12.39 18.10 -1.01
N LEU A 199 11.93 16.85 -0.97
CA LEU A 199 11.18 16.24 -2.07
C LEU A 199 9.90 17.00 -2.41
N MET A 200 9.21 17.52 -1.40
CA MET A 200 7.95 18.27 -1.59
C MET A 200 8.17 19.73 -1.99
N ARG A 201 9.39 20.28 -1.88
CA ARG A 201 9.73 21.68 -2.14
C ARG A 201 9.29 22.14 -3.53
N SER A 202 9.67 21.41 -4.59
CA SER A 202 9.30 21.76 -5.95
C SER A 202 7.78 21.77 -6.18
N THR A 203 7.06 20.90 -5.48
CA THR A 203 5.59 20.84 -5.56
C THR A 203 4.95 22.01 -4.83
N ALA A 204 5.45 22.38 -3.65
CA ALA A 204 5.01 23.56 -2.90
C ALA A 204 5.26 24.84 -3.69
N GLU A 205 6.46 25.02 -4.27
CA GLU A 205 6.83 26.18 -5.10
C GLU A 205 5.91 26.35 -6.31
N ARG A 206 5.63 25.26 -7.04
CA ARG A 206 4.66 25.31 -8.18
C ARG A 206 3.27 25.79 -7.76
N ARG A 207 2.89 25.53 -6.52
CA ARG A 207 1.63 25.97 -5.92
C ARG A 207 1.74 27.29 -5.16
N ARG A 208 2.92 27.91 -5.14
CA ARG A 208 3.21 29.15 -4.39
C ARG A 208 2.91 29.01 -2.89
N VAL A 209 3.16 27.82 -2.34
CA VAL A 209 3.03 27.50 -0.92
C VAL A 209 4.43 27.54 -0.29
N THR A 210 4.56 28.25 0.81
CA THR A 210 5.78 28.22 1.63
C THR A 210 5.79 26.95 2.46
N LEU A 211 6.85 26.15 2.36
CA LEU A 211 7.07 24.95 3.16
C LEU A 211 8.25 25.16 4.10
N ASP A 212 8.01 25.08 5.40
CA ASP A 212 8.99 25.32 6.47
C ASP A 212 9.10 24.08 7.36
N ALA A 213 10.34 23.66 7.68
CA ALA A 213 10.63 22.52 8.53
C ALA A 213 11.35 22.98 9.82
N GLN A 214 10.72 22.73 10.95
CA GLN A 214 11.21 23.07 12.29
C GLN A 214 11.50 21.77 13.06
N VAL A 215 12.74 21.34 13.01
CA VAL A 215 13.20 20.11 13.67
C VAL A 215 13.98 20.49 14.92
N ALA A 216 13.61 19.94 16.08
CA ALA A 216 14.33 20.12 17.33
C ALA A 216 15.79 19.58 17.20
N ALA A 217 16.75 20.29 17.77
CA ALA A 217 18.18 20.01 17.59
C ALA A 217 18.64 18.72 18.31
N ASP A 218 18.07 18.45 19.49
CA ASP A 218 18.59 17.42 20.42
C ASP A 218 17.60 16.27 20.58
N MET A 219 17.14 15.70 19.46
CA MET A 219 16.32 14.50 19.50
C MET A 219 17.18 13.24 19.55
N PRO A 220 16.84 12.24 20.39
CA PRO A 220 17.49 10.94 20.35
C PRO A 220 17.16 10.23 19.02
N PRO A 221 17.91 9.19 18.61
CA PRO A 221 17.49 8.29 17.54
C PRO A 221 16.12 7.70 17.85
N ALA A 222 15.29 7.56 16.82
CA ALA A 222 13.94 7.02 16.92
C ALA A 222 13.90 5.56 16.40
N PRO A 223 13.28 4.61 17.11
CA PRO A 223 13.11 3.24 16.65
C PRO A 223 11.98 3.17 15.61
N ILE A 224 12.29 3.42 14.35
CA ILE A 224 11.30 3.52 13.26
C ILE A 224 11.78 2.84 11.98
N ASP A 225 10.82 2.46 11.11
CA ASP A 225 11.07 2.18 9.70
C ASP A 225 11.10 3.53 8.95
N ALA A 226 12.30 3.96 8.56
CA ALA A 226 12.54 5.24 7.88
C ALA A 226 11.68 5.39 6.60
N ASN A 227 11.55 4.32 5.81
CA ASN A 227 10.77 4.33 4.58
C ASN A 227 9.26 4.49 4.85
N ALA A 228 8.76 3.81 5.87
CA ALA A 228 7.36 3.90 6.27
C ALA A 228 7.03 5.31 6.81
N VAL A 229 7.89 5.87 7.68
CA VAL A 229 7.70 7.23 8.20
C VAL A 229 7.86 8.28 7.11
N HIS A 230 8.80 8.11 6.19
CA HIS A 230 8.93 8.96 5.00
C HIS A 230 7.64 8.96 4.16
N GLN A 231 7.01 7.79 3.97
CA GLN A 231 5.71 7.68 3.28
C GLN A 231 4.58 8.39 4.05
N VAL A 232 4.56 8.29 5.39
CA VAL A 232 3.62 9.05 6.24
C VAL A 232 3.78 10.55 5.96
N LEU A 233 5.01 11.06 6.04
CA LEU A 233 5.32 12.47 5.78
C LEU A 233 4.88 12.94 4.41
N LEU A 234 5.20 12.19 3.36
CA LEU A 234 4.78 12.54 1.99
C LEU A 234 3.26 12.63 1.86
N ASN A 235 2.51 11.71 2.50
CA ASN A 235 1.05 11.74 2.48
C ASN A 235 0.49 12.96 3.23
N LEU A 236 1.04 13.31 4.39
CA LEU A 236 0.62 14.47 5.17
C LEU A 236 0.98 15.78 4.45
N LEU A 237 2.21 15.89 3.96
CA LEU A 237 2.70 17.07 3.23
C LEU A 237 1.93 17.31 1.93
N ALA A 238 1.67 16.26 1.14
CA ALA A 238 0.88 16.38 -0.08
C ALA A 238 -0.52 16.93 0.22
N ASN A 239 -1.17 16.43 1.27
CA ASN A 239 -2.48 16.92 1.69
C ASN A 239 -2.44 18.37 2.15
N ALA A 240 -1.45 18.76 2.96
CA ALA A 240 -1.28 20.11 3.47
C ALA A 240 -0.98 21.12 2.35
N VAL A 241 -0.04 20.81 1.44
CA VAL A 241 0.28 21.65 0.27
C VAL A 241 -0.94 21.79 -0.66
N GLU A 242 -1.75 20.74 -0.78
CA GLU A 242 -2.96 20.78 -1.60
C GLU A 242 -4.10 21.57 -0.95
N ALA A 243 -4.21 21.57 0.37
CA ALA A 243 -5.21 22.33 1.11
C ALA A 243 -4.85 23.80 1.26
N ALA A 244 -3.57 24.14 1.26
CA ALA A 244 -3.09 25.51 1.39
C ALA A 244 -3.59 26.39 0.23
N PRO A 245 -3.93 27.67 0.48
CA PRO A 245 -4.41 28.58 -0.55
C PRO A 245 -3.32 28.93 -1.57
N ASP A 246 -3.72 29.19 -2.85
CA ASP A 246 -2.78 29.49 -3.96
C ASP A 246 -2.02 30.83 -3.77
N ARG A 247 -2.47 31.68 -2.84
CA ARG A 247 -1.79 32.93 -2.44
C ARG A 247 -1.62 32.94 -0.93
N GLY A 248 -0.39 33.08 -0.46
CA GLY A 248 -0.06 33.10 0.96
C GLY A 248 -0.20 31.73 1.62
N GLY A 249 -0.24 30.65 0.83
CA GLY A 249 -0.25 29.29 1.36
C GLY A 249 1.01 29.00 2.17
N ARG A 250 0.81 28.43 3.34
CA ARG A 250 1.90 28.06 4.25
C ARG A 250 1.66 26.68 4.83
N VAL A 251 2.72 25.87 4.81
CA VAL A 251 2.79 24.57 5.48
C VAL A 251 4.00 24.58 6.39
N VAL A 252 3.81 24.20 7.63
CA VAL A 252 4.88 24.08 8.64
C VAL A 252 4.92 22.66 9.15
N VAL A 253 6.11 22.09 9.14
CA VAL A 253 6.38 20.77 9.75
C VAL A 253 7.16 21.01 11.04
N GLN A 254 6.65 20.52 12.15
CA GLN A 254 7.36 20.52 13.42
C GLN A 254 7.69 19.07 13.82
N CYS A 255 8.92 18.86 14.29
CA CYS A 255 9.35 17.55 14.76
C CYS A 255 10.11 17.70 16.07
N ALA A 256 9.67 16.99 17.10
CA ALA A 256 10.26 17.04 18.43
C ALA A 256 10.10 15.71 19.18
N PHE A 257 10.94 15.50 20.18
CA PHE A 257 10.80 14.41 21.14
C PHE A 257 10.17 14.93 22.44
N ASP A 258 9.05 14.36 22.83
CA ASP A 258 8.40 14.64 24.14
C ASP A 258 8.91 13.61 25.15
N ALA A 259 9.95 13.98 25.91
CA ALA A 259 10.56 13.11 26.91
C ALA A 259 9.62 12.74 28.07
N ALA A 260 8.62 13.59 28.36
CA ALA A 260 7.66 13.30 29.43
C ALA A 260 6.67 12.20 29.05
N LYS A 261 6.35 12.10 27.75
CA LYS A 261 5.47 11.06 27.22
C LYS A 261 6.22 9.90 26.59
N GLY A 262 7.53 10.04 26.36
CA GLY A 262 8.32 9.02 25.65
C GLY A 262 7.88 8.86 24.19
N VAL A 263 7.53 9.94 23.50
CA VAL A 263 7.06 9.89 22.11
C VAL A 263 7.78 10.88 21.21
N PHE A 264 8.05 10.49 19.99
CA PHE A 264 8.43 11.39 18.90
C PHE A 264 7.17 11.93 18.25
N ARG A 265 7.08 13.25 18.14
CA ARG A 265 5.92 13.91 17.56
C ARG A 265 6.29 14.64 16.29
N ILE A 266 5.50 14.42 15.24
CA ILE A 266 5.54 15.17 14.00
C ILE A 266 4.20 15.87 13.82
N GLU A 267 4.24 17.19 13.63
CA GLU A 267 3.06 17.99 13.32
C GLU A 267 3.22 18.63 11.95
N VAL A 268 2.22 18.43 11.08
CA VAL A 268 2.12 19.07 9.77
C VAL A 268 0.93 20.01 9.80
N SER A 269 1.19 21.32 9.79
CA SER A 269 0.19 22.37 9.85
C SER A 269 0.05 23.09 8.52
N ASP A 270 -1.17 23.30 8.05
CA ASP A 270 -1.50 24.14 6.91
C ASP A 270 -2.38 25.32 7.33
N ASN A 271 -2.42 26.38 6.50
CA ASN A 271 -3.31 27.52 6.66
C ASN A 271 -4.48 27.49 5.67
N GLY A 272 -4.92 26.29 5.29
CA GLY A 272 -6.06 26.07 4.41
C GLY A 272 -7.42 26.33 5.08
N PRO A 273 -8.52 25.84 4.47
CA PRO A 273 -9.87 26.04 5.00
C PRO A 273 -10.22 25.16 6.20
N GLY A 274 -9.31 24.26 6.62
CA GLY A 274 -9.57 23.25 7.65
C GLY A 274 -10.43 22.08 7.16
N VAL A 275 -10.74 21.16 8.08
CA VAL A 275 -11.56 19.98 7.80
C VAL A 275 -13.02 20.25 8.21
N PRO A 276 -13.99 20.26 7.25
CA PRO A 276 -15.39 20.44 7.59
C PRO A 276 -15.89 19.38 8.60
N ALA A 277 -16.73 19.80 9.56
CA ALA A 277 -17.20 18.92 10.63
C ALA A 277 -17.83 17.60 10.13
N ALA A 278 -18.56 17.66 9.02
CA ALA A 278 -19.19 16.48 8.41
C ALA A 278 -18.19 15.41 7.91
N HIS A 279 -16.93 15.79 7.68
CA HIS A 279 -15.90 14.89 7.16
C HIS A 279 -14.89 14.42 8.20
N ARG A 280 -14.89 15.01 9.42
CA ARG A 280 -13.90 14.69 10.47
C ARG A 280 -13.94 13.23 10.90
N ALA A 281 -15.14 12.67 11.08
CA ALA A 281 -15.32 11.29 11.51
C ALA A 281 -14.74 10.27 10.50
N ARG A 282 -14.77 10.64 9.22
CA ARG A 282 -14.33 9.77 8.13
C ARG A 282 -12.99 10.14 7.52
N LEU A 283 -12.26 11.07 8.15
CA LEU A 283 -11.03 11.66 7.59
C LEU A 283 -9.94 10.62 7.30
N PHE A 284 -9.87 9.57 8.10
CA PHE A 284 -8.89 8.49 8.00
C PHE A 284 -9.45 7.20 7.39
N GLU A 285 -10.72 7.22 6.96
CA GLU A 285 -11.29 6.08 6.23
C GLU A 285 -10.68 6.01 4.82
N ALA A 286 -10.37 4.79 4.39
CA ALA A 286 -9.87 4.57 3.03
C ALA A 286 -10.93 5.03 2.01
N PHE A 287 -10.47 5.69 0.94
CA PHE A 287 -11.29 6.25 -0.14
C PHE A 287 -12.23 7.39 0.25
N ALA A 288 -12.23 7.85 1.50
CA ALA A 288 -12.90 9.08 1.89
C ALA A 288 -12.16 10.28 1.30
N SER A 289 -12.74 10.95 0.31
CA SER A 289 -12.17 12.13 -0.32
C SER A 289 -13.25 13.17 -0.58
N THR A 290 -13.02 14.40 -0.11
CA THR A 290 -13.84 15.56 -0.45
C THR A 290 -13.51 16.15 -1.82
N LYS A 291 -12.43 15.65 -2.47
CA LYS A 291 -11.83 16.20 -3.70
C LYS A 291 -12.39 15.58 -4.98
N GLY A 292 -13.40 14.71 -4.88
CA GLY A 292 -14.01 14.02 -6.02
C GLY A 292 -12.96 13.23 -6.81
N GLN A 293 -12.95 13.38 -8.15
CA GLN A 293 -12.04 12.63 -9.04
C GLN A 293 -10.54 12.97 -8.90
N ARG A 294 -10.18 13.98 -8.13
CA ARG A 294 -8.78 14.42 -7.96
C ARG A 294 -8.06 13.74 -6.78
N GLY A 295 -8.80 13.23 -5.79
CA GLY A 295 -8.24 12.60 -4.60
C GLY A 295 -8.57 11.10 -4.57
N THR A 296 -7.59 10.25 -4.32
CA THR A 296 -7.80 8.80 -4.17
C THR A 296 -8.38 8.42 -2.80
N GLY A 297 -8.32 9.33 -1.81
CA GLY A 297 -8.75 9.07 -0.44
C GLY A 297 -7.91 8.03 0.31
N LEU A 298 -6.76 7.62 -0.24
CA LEU A 298 -5.90 6.60 0.40
C LEU A 298 -4.79 7.18 1.27
N GLY A 299 -4.33 8.42 1.02
CA GLY A 299 -3.13 8.95 1.65
C GLY A 299 -3.20 8.99 3.19
N LEU A 300 -4.29 9.50 3.75
CA LEU A 300 -4.46 9.58 5.22
C LEU A 300 -4.73 8.22 5.85
N ALA A 301 -5.46 7.32 5.17
CA ALA A 301 -5.68 5.97 5.64
C ALA A 301 -4.38 5.16 5.69
N VAL A 302 -3.52 5.30 4.67
CA VAL A 302 -2.17 4.69 4.64
C VAL A 302 -1.28 5.29 5.72
N ALA A 303 -1.26 6.62 5.87
CA ALA A 303 -0.48 7.28 6.91
C ALA A 303 -0.88 6.77 8.29
N ARG A 304 -2.19 6.67 8.57
CA ARG A 304 -2.71 6.13 9.82
C ARG A 304 -2.29 4.69 10.05
N ALA A 305 -2.47 3.82 9.05
CA ALA A 305 -2.09 2.42 9.16
C ALA A 305 -0.58 2.23 9.43
N LEU A 306 0.28 3.03 8.78
CA LEU A 306 1.72 2.98 9.02
C LEU A 306 2.10 3.47 10.41
N VAL A 307 1.49 4.56 10.91
CA VAL A 307 1.70 5.07 12.27
C VAL A 307 1.23 4.05 13.31
N GLU A 308 0.02 3.48 13.15
CA GLU A 308 -0.52 2.45 14.05
C GLU A 308 0.34 1.18 14.08
N ARG A 309 0.93 0.79 12.95
CA ARG A 309 1.88 -0.35 12.89
C ARG A 309 3.17 -0.10 13.66
N HIS A 310 3.57 1.16 13.86
CA HIS A 310 4.66 1.55 14.75
C HIS A 310 4.20 1.66 16.23
N GLY A 311 2.96 1.25 16.56
CA GLY A 311 2.40 1.46 17.89
C GLY A 311 2.05 2.91 18.20
N GLY A 312 2.06 3.77 17.19
CA GLY A 312 1.81 5.19 17.31
C GLY A 312 0.35 5.60 17.08
N THR A 313 0.09 6.91 17.08
CA THR A 313 -1.23 7.49 16.81
C THR A 313 -1.16 8.61 15.78
N LEU A 314 -2.17 8.68 14.89
CA LEU A 314 -2.35 9.79 13.95
C LEU A 314 -3.66 10.52 14.27
N GLY A 315 -3.57 11.80 14.58
CA GLY A 315 -4.68 12.66 14.92
C GLY A 315 -4.76 13.93 14.06
N HIS A 316 -5.84 14.69 14.23
CA HIS A 316 -5.98 16.00 13.63
C HIS A 316 -6.59 17.01 14.62
N SER A 317 -6.27 18.28 14.42
CA SER A 317 -6.88 19.41 15.11
C SER A 317 -7.00 20.61 14.18
N ASP A 318 -7.80 21.59 14.57
CA ASP A 318 -7.91 22.84 13.82
C ASP A 318 -6.69 23.73 14.11
N ALA A 319 -6.08 24.31 13.09
CA ALA A 319 -5.02 25.31 13.22
C ALA A 319 -5.63 26.68 13.55
N SER A 320 -4.87 27.51 14.28
CA SER A 320 -5.27 28.89 14.58
C SER A 320 -4.53 29.88 13.65
N PRO A 321 -5.20 30.86 13.02
CA PRO A 321 -6.63 31.19 13.08
C PRO A 321 -7.51 30.31 12.17
N HIS A 322 -6.95 29.57 11.24
CA HIS A 322 -7.62 28.63 10.35
C HIS A 322 -6.61 27.65 9.77
N GLY A 323 -7.08 26.48 9.28
CA GLY A 323 -6.25 25.43 8.71
C GLY A 323 -6.40 24.11 9.47
N THR A 324 -5.47 23.18 9.19
CA THR A 324 -5.44 21.87 9.82
C THR A 324 -4.06 21.59 10.40
N VAL A 325 -4.00 20.94 11.55
CA VAL A 325 -2.80 20.31 12.10
C VAL A 325 -3.01 18.81 12.10
N MET A 326 -2.15 18.09 11.40
CA MET A 326 -2.05 16.63 11.47
C MET A 326 -0.90 16.28 12.41
N THR A 327 -1.18 15.46 13.44
CA THR A 327 -0.20 15.06 14.45
C THR A 327 0.02 13.55 14.39
N ALA A 328 1.25 13.13 14.07
CA ALA A 328 1.70 11.75 14.16
C ALA A 328 2.61 11.59 15.38
N GLU A 329 2.31 10.61 16.24
CA GLU A 329 3.13 10.28 17.42
C GLU A 329 3.66 8.85 17.27
N PHE A 330 4.96 8.67 17.53
CA PHE A 330 5.64 7.38 17.49
C PHE A 330 6.25 7.12 18.86
N PRO A 331 6.02 5.94 19.49
CA PRO A 331 6.61 5.62 20.77
C PRO A 331 8.13 5.47 20.68
N ALA A 332 8.84 5.96 21.70
CA ALA A 332 10.29 5.79 21.82
C ALA A 332 10.68 4.38 22.26
N ASP A 333 9.75 3.67 22.88
CA ASP A 333 9.92 2.26 23.25
C ASP A 333 8.93 1.44 22.41
N GLN A 334 9.46 0.70 21.46
CA GLN A 334 8.70 -0.25 20.66
C GLN A 334 8.66 -1.56 21.43
N GLY A 335 7.93 -1.66 22.52
CA GLY A 335 7.87 -2.87 23.36
C GLY A 335 7.97 -4.17 22.54
N ASP A 336 8.78 -5.09 23.01
CA ASP A 336 9.10 -6.35 22.32
C ASP A 336 7.80 -7.01 21.80
N PRO A 337 7.59 -7.14 20.48
CA PRO A 337 6.37 -7.73 19.91
C PRO A 337 6.18 -9.20 20.32
N ASP A 338 7.22 -9.89 20.82
CA ASP A 338 7.13 -11.25 21.37
C ASP A 338 6.73 -11.27 22.86
N ALA A 339 6.82 -10.17 23.58
CA ALA A 339 6.39 -10.08 24.98
C ALA A 339 4.86 -10.20 25.15
N GLU A 340 4.06 -9.80 24.17
CA GLU A 340 2.60 -10.01 24.20
C GLU A 340 2.17 -11.44 23.86
N ARG A 341 2.96 -12.17 23.09
CA ARG A 341 2.67 -13.58 22.77
C ARG A 341 2.99 -14.52 23.94
N THR A 342 3.83 -14.10 24.89
CA THR A 342 4.20 -14.88 26.08
C THR A 342 3.36 -14.57 27.32
N ARG A 343 2.50 -13.56 27.31
CA ARG A 343 1.49 -13.37 28.35
C ARG A 343 0.33 -14.34 28.11
N GLY A 344 0.49 -15.56 28.59
CA GLY A 344 -0.62 -16.49 28.77
C GLY A 344 -1.76 -15.85 29.59
N PRO A 345 -2.99 -16.38 29.50
CA PRO A 345 -4.14 -15.80 30.16
C PRO A 345 -3.86 -15.68 31.67
N MET A 346 -3.98 -14.47 32.19
CA MET A 346 -3.87 -14.21 33.63
C MET A 346 -4.84 -15.12 34.40
N PRO A 347 -4.39 -15.81 35.45
CA PRO A 347 -5.29 -16.61 36.25
C PRO A 347 -6.30 -15.69 36.95
N SER A 348 -7.55 -15.88 36.60
CA SER A 348 -8.68 -15.28 37.31
C SER A 348 -8.70 -15.82 38.73
N SER A 349 -8.85 -14.91 39.70
CA SER A 349 -9.14 -15.10 41.11
C SER A 349 -8.00 -14.93 42.10
N ALA A 350 -7.90 -13.72 42.62
CA ALA A 350 -7.50 -13.54 44.02
C ALA A 350 -8.78 -13.50 44.88
N PRO A 351 -8.84 -14.21 46.02
CA PRO A 351 -10.00 -14.16 46.88
C PRO A 351 -10.06 -12.80 47.61
N SER A 352 -11.23 -12.21 47.64
CA SER A 352 -11.56 -11.01 48.39
C SER A 352 -11.44 -11.32 49.89
N THR A 353 -10.33 -10.93 50.53
CA THR A 353 -10.25 -10.79 51.96
C THR A 353 -11.04 -9.54 52.36
N LYS A 354 -12.20 -9.76 52.98
CA LYS A 354 -12.94 -8.73 53.67
C LYS A 354 -12.09 -8.23 54.86
N TRP A 355 -11.74 -6.95 54.81
CA TRP A 355 -11.16 -6.26 55.95
C TRP A 355 -12.30 -5.90 56.94
N GLU A 356 -12.29 -6.46 58.17
CA GLU A 356 -13.16 -6.02 59.28
C GLU A 356 -12.35 -5.11 60.20
N PRO A 357 -12.89 -3.90 60.58
CA PRO A 357 -12.22 -3.04 61.53
C PRO A 357 -12.36 -3.57 62.97
N PRO A 358 -11.39 -3.33 63.88
CA PRO A 358 -11.48 -3.72 65.27
C PRO A 358 -12.55 -2.90 66.01
N VAL A 359 -13.42 -3.61 66.72
CA VAL A 359 -14.43 -3.01 67.61
C VAL A 359 -13.75 -2.57 68.94
N PRO A 360 -14.21 -1.46 69.56
CA PRO A 360 -13.56 -0.77 70.66
C PRO A 360 -13.47 -1.56 71.97
#